data_3d2053a1a542881060e16d73fe44a989
#
_entry.id   3d2053a1a542881060e16d73fe44a989
#
_cell.length_a   1.000
_cell.length_b   1.000
_cell.length_c   1.000
_cell.angle_alpha   90.00
_cell.angle_beta   90.00
_cell.angle_gamma   90.00
#
_symmetry.space_group_name_H-M   'P 1'
#
loop_
_entity.id
_entity.type
_entity.pdbx_description
1 polymer ?
#
loop_
_entity_poly.entity_id
_entity_poly.type
_entity_poly.pdbx_seq_one_letter_code
_entity_poly.pdbx_strand_id
1 'polypeptide(L)'
;MSESNAAAGGVSRRPRRTRTVTESLLSIVLVLEAFVLFFASLTFFGLNVLEPALPAWAALPLGGAAILVLLVTTALLRYPWGIAIGWVLQAALIALGILSPFMYLIGGGFALLWIYCFTRGRRIDRGRPTQGEPA
;
A
#
# COMPACT_ATOMS: atom_id res chain seq x y z
N MET A 1 59.50 -8.64 -9.13
CA MET A 1 59.30 -7.46 -8.53
C MET A 1 57.93 -7.00 -8.74
N SER A 2 57.14 -7.13 -8.20
CA SER A 2 56.13 -7.42 -7.70
C SER A 2 55.19 -6.70 -7.18
N GLU A 3 54.52 -7.04 -6.67
CA GLU A 3 53.47 -7.22 -5.90
C GLU A 3 53.04 -6.01 -5.32
N SER A 4 52.25 -5.29 -5.88
CA SER A 4 51.43 -4.44 -5.14
C SER A 4 50.09 -4.39 -5.72
N ASN A 5 49.36 -5.33 -5.41
CA ASN A 5 48.02 -5.17 -5.68
C ASN A 5 47.11 -5.95 -4.80
N ALA A 6 47.21 -5.65 -3.57
CA ALA A 6 46.37 -6.31 -2.60
C ALA A 6 45.49 -5.36 -1.84
N ALA A 7 45.12 -4.26 -2.45
CA ALA A 7 44.23 -3.33 -1.80
C ALA A 7 43.02 -2.99 -2.69
N ALA A 8 42.51 -3.97 -3.41
CA ALA A 8 41.14 -3.85 -3.83
C ALA A 8 40.28 -4.11 -2.61
N GLY A 9 40.09 -3.08 -1.81
CA GLY A 9 39.08 -3.06 -0.78
C GLY A 9 37.76 -3.37 -1.44
N GLY A 10 37.37 -4.62 -1.38
CA GLY A 10 36.03 -5.04 -1.77
C GLY A 10 35.06 -4.27 -0.91
N VAL A 11 34.54 -3.18 -1.43
CA VAL A 11 33.36 -2.57 -0.88
C VAL A 11 32.30 -3.65 -0.99
N SER A 12 32.08 -4.37 0.10
CA SER A 12 30.97 -5.30 0.22
C SER A 12 29.70 -4.46 0.10
N ARG A 13 29.24 -4.29 -1.11
CA ARG A 13 27.91 -3.74 -1.36
C ARG A 13 26.95 -4.70 -0.70
N ARG A 14 26.45 -4.34 0.49
CA ARG A 14 25.35 -5.06 1.13
C ARG A 14 24.29 -5.23 0.05
N PRO A 15 23.86 -6.47 -0.21
CA PRO A 15 22.82 -6.70 -1.21
C PRO A 15 21.61 -5.85 -0.82
N ARG A 16 21.27 -4.88 -1.66
CA ARG A 16 20.04 -4.12 -1.51
C ARG A 16 18.92 -5.13 -1.59
N ARG A 17 18.17 -5.29 -0.50
CA ARG A 17 16.97 -6.12 -0.51
C ARG A 17 16.08 -5.64 -1.65
N THR A 18 15.94 -6.46 -2.67
CA THR A 18 15.03 -6.19 -3.78
C THR A 18 13.60 -6.33 -3.28
N ARG A 19 12.80 -5.29 -3.48
CA ARG A 19 11.37 -5.35 -3.18
C ARG A 19 10.74 -6.47 -3.99
N THR A 20 9.86 -7.23 -3.35
CA THR A 20 9.08 -8.24 -4.06
C THR A 20 8.09 -7.57 -5.01
N VAL A 21 7.67 -8.28 -6.06
CA VAL A 21 6.65 -7.76 -6.99
C VAL A 21 5.34 -7.50 -6.24
N THR A 22 5.00 -8.38 -5.31
CA THR A 22 3.83 -8.21 -4.44
C THR A 22 3.90 -6.90 -3.67
N GLU A 23 5.01 -6.61 -2.99
CA GLU A 23 5.17 -5.34 -2.24
C GLU A 23 5.02 -4.11 -3.14
N SER A 24 5.56 -4.16 -4.35
CA SER A 24 5.48 -3.06 -5.30
C SER A 24 4.05 -2.84 -5.81
N LEU A 25 3.35 -3.90 -6.18
CA LEU A 25 1.97 -3.80 -6.66
C LEU A 25 1.02 -3.30 -5.56
N LEU A 26 1.13 -3.85 -4.36
CA LEU A 26 0.29 -3.44 -3.24
C LEU A 26 0.57 -2.00 -2.80
N SER A 27 1.81 -1.54 -2.86
CA SER A 27 2.13 -0.14 -2.55
C SER A 27 1.51 0.84 -3.55
N ILE A 28 1.46 0.48 -4.83
CA ILE A 28 0.79 1.29 -5.85
C ILE A 28 -0.71 1.38 -5.56
N VAL A 29 -1.34 0.27 -5.20
CA VAL A 29 -2.77 0.27 -4.85
C VAL A 29 -3.06 1.18 -3.67
N LEU A 30 -2.27 1.09 -2.58
CA LEU A 30 -2.46 1.94 -1.39
C LEU A 30 -2.24 3.44 -1.69
N VAL A 31 -1.25 3.77 -2.52
CA VAL A 31 -1.03 5.16 -2.93
C VAL A 31 -2.19 5.67 -3.77
N LEU A 32 -2.68 4.87 -4.72
CA LEU A 32 -3.85 5.24 -5.52
C LEU A 32 -5.08 5.43 -4.65
N GLU A 33 -5.29 4.56 -3.68
CA GLU A 33 -6.35 4.63 -2.69
C GLU A 33 -6.27 5.91 -1.83
N ALA A 34 -5.05 6.29 -1.42
CA ALA A 34 -4.83 7.54 -0.70
C ALA A 34 -5.24 8.77 -1.53
N PHE A 35 -4.99 8.78 -2.84
CA PHE A 35 -5.47 9.83 -3.73
C PHE A 35 -6.99 9.88 -3.81
N VAL A 36 -7.63 8.72 -3.93
CA VAL A 36 -9.10 8.65 -3.97
C VAL A 36 -9.71 9.11 -2.65
N LEU A 37 -9.14 8.71 -1.51
CA LEU A 37 -9.59 9.18 -0.19
C LEU A 37 -9.40 10.68 -0.01
N PHE A 38 -8.35 11.25 -0.56
CA PHE A 38 -8.16 12.70 -0.56
C PHE A 38 -9.34 13.42 -1.24
N PHE A 39 -9.68 13.00 -2.46
CA PHE A 39 -10.82 13.59 -3.17
C PHE A 39 -12.15 13.28 -2.50
N ALA A 40 -12.33 12.08 -1.97
CA ALA A 40 -13.52 11.72 -1.21
C ALA A 40 -13.70 12.60 0.04
N SER A 41 -12.62 12.85 0.76
CA SER A 41 -12.62 13.74 1.94
C SER A 41 -13.05 15.15 1.59
N LEU A 42 -12.53 15.73 0.49
CA LEU A 42 -12.95 17.03 -0.02
C LEU A 42 -14.43 17.05 -0.44
N THR A 43 -14.87 15.99 -1.09
CA THR A 43 -16.27 15.84 -1.52
C THR A 43 -17.19 15.74 -0.32
N PHE A 44 -16.86 14.96 0.69
CA PHE A 44 -17.65 14.84 1.92
C PHE A 44 -17.73 16.14 2.69
N PHE A 45 -16.64 16.90 2.72
CA PHE A 45 -16.63 18.23 3.28
C PHE A 45 -17.55 19.17 2.50
N GLY A 46 -17.45 19.20 1.16
CA GLY A 46 -18.22 20.11 0.32
C GLY A 46 -19.72 19.81 0.27
N LEU A 47 -20.10 18.53 0.41
CA LEU A 47 -21.49 18.07 0.35
C LEU A 47 -22.13 17.89 1.73
N ASN A 48 -21.41 18.17 2.82
CA ASN A 48 -21.88 17.95 4.19
C ASN A 48 -22.39 16.51 4.45
N VAL A 49 -21.77 15.52 3.84
CA VAL A 49 -22.23 14.12 3.87
C VAL A 49 -22.26 13.55 5.30
N LEU A 50 -21.44 14.09 6.20
CA LEU A 50 -21.34 13.60 7.57
C LEU A 50 -22.42 14.17 8.50
N GLU A 51 -23.15 15.19 8.09
CA GLU A 51 -24.27 15.74 8.89
C GLU A 51 -25.50 14.81 8.87
N PRO A 52 -26.22 14.71 9.97
CA PRO A 52 -26.05 15.40 11.25
C PRO A 52 -25.13 14.71 12.25
N ALA A 53 -24.50 13.56 11.91
CA ALA A 53 -23.72 12.77 12.85
C ALA A 53 -22.41 13.48 13.28
N LEU A 54 -21.76 14.16 12.35
CA LEU A 54 -20.51 14.90 12.57
C LEU A 54 -20.53 16.23 11.80
N PRO A 55 -19.88 17.26 12.32
CA PRO A 55 -19.77 18.52 11.57
C PRO A 55 -18.98 18.32 10.28
N ALA A 56 -19.36 19.02 9.22
CA ALA A 56 -18.77 18.88 7.89
C ALA A 56 -17.22 18.97 7.89
N TRP A 57 -16.66 19.87 8.69
CA TRP A 57 -15.20 20.03 8.78
C TRP A 57 -14.47 18.78 9.28
N ALA A 58 -15.17 17.86 9.97
CA ALA A 58 -14.57 16.60 10.46
C ALA A 58 -14.13 15.68 9.31
N ALA A 59 -14.70 15.84 8.10
CA ALA A 59 -14.29 15.07 6.93
C ALA A 59 -12.81 15.24 6.59
N LEU A 60 -12.26 16.44 6.78
CA LEU A 60 -10.87 16.74 6.43
C LEU A 60 -9.85 16.04 7.36
N PRO A 61 -9.92 16.19 8.69
CA PRO A 61 -8.99 15.50 9.59
C PRO A 61 -9.17 13.98 9.57
N LEU A 62 -10.40 13.47 9.44
CA LEU A 62 -10.65 12.04 9.30
C LEU A 62 -10.05 11.48 8.01
N GLY A 63 -10.26 12.16 6.89
CA GLY A 63 -9.65 11.80 5.61
C GLY A 63 -8.13 11.87 5.66
N GLY A 64 -7.58 12.94 6.25
CA GLY A 64 -6.14 13.09 6.44
C GLY A 64 -5.52 11.99 7.29
N ALA A 65 -6.17 11.60 8.39
CA ALA A 65 -5.75 10.48 9.22
C ALA A 65 -5.78 9.16 8.45
N ALA A 66 -6.83 8.90 7.68
CA ALA A 66 -6.94 7.69 6.85
C ALA A 66 -5.83 7.63 5.79
N ILE A 67 -5.56 8.74 5.11
CA ILE A 67 -4.47 8.85 4.15
C ILE A 67 -3.11 8.56 4.81
N LEU A 68 -2.87 9.14 5.99
CA LEU A 68 -1.64 8.91 6.73
C LEU A 68 -1.46 7.42 7.08
N VAL A 69 -2.52 6.76 7.54
CA VAL A 69 -2.51 5.31 7.83
C VAL A 69 -2.19 4.51 6.57
N LEU A 70 -2.77 4.84 5.41
CA LEU A 70 -2.45 4.18 4.14
C LEU A 70 -0.99 4.35 3.75
N LEU A 71 -0.45 5.56 3.87
CA LEU A 71 0.96 5.84 3.55
C LEU A 71 1.91 5.10 4.49
N VAL A 72 1.62 5.08 5.78
CA VAL A 72 2.39 4.30 6.76
C VAL A 72 2.30 2.81 6.44
N THR A 73 1.12 2.29 6.12
CA THR A 73 0.94 0.89 5.73
C THR A 73 1.75 0.55 4.47
N THR A 74 1.84 1.48 3.52
CA THR A 74 2.69 1.31 2.33
C THR A 74 4.16 1.08 2.71
N ALA A 75 4.66 1.80 3.71
CA ALA A 75 6.02 1.59 4.23
C ALA A 75 6.17 0.25 4.99
N LEU A 76 5.07 -0.22 5.61
CA LEU A 76 5.05 -1.46 6.37
C LEU A 76 4.88 -2.72 5.52
N LEU A 77 4.51 -2.61 4.24
CA LEU A 77 4.35 -3.75 3.34
C LEU A 77 5.60 -4.62 3.18
N ARG A 78 6.76 -4.09 3.54
CA ARG A 78 8.01 -4.85 3.61
C ARG A 78 8.00 -5.95 4.69
N TYR A 79 7.05 -5.89 5.62
CA TYR A 79 6.85 -6.89 6.67
C TYR A 79 5.62 -7.74 6.36
N PRO A 80 5.61 -9.03 6.70
CA PRO A 80 4.46 -9.90 6.41
C PRO A 80 3.17 -9.45 7.10
N TRP A 81 3.28 -8.86 8.30
CA TRP A 81 2.14 -8.32 9.03
C TRP A 81 1.60 -7.00 8.42
N GLY A 82 2.42 -6.27 7.65
CA GLY A 82 1.97 -5.10 6.90
C GLY A 82 0.90 -5.45 5.84
N ILE A 83 1.01 -6.62 5.22
CA ILE A 83 0.00 -7.13 4.30
C ILE A 83 -1.33 -7.41 5.04
N ALA A 84 -1.26 -7.94 6.26
CA ALA A 84 -2.45 -8.16 7.09
C ALA A 84 -3.15 -6.84 7.45
N ILE A 85 -2.38 -5.78 7.76
CA ILE A 85 -2.94 -4.44 7.97
C ILE A 85 -3.63 -3.94 6.70
N GLY A 86 -3.04 -4.15 5.53
CA GLY A 86 -3.68 -3.81 4.26
C GLY A 86 -5.04 -4.48 4.09
N TRP A 87 -5.19 -5.75 4.44
CA TRP A 87 -6.48 -6.45 4.42
C TRP A 87 -7.49 -5.83 5.38
N VAL A 88 -7.06 -5.46 6.60
CA VAL A 88 -7.92 -4.77 7.58
C VAL A 88 -8.37 -3.41 7.05
N LEU A 89 -7.47 -2.66 6.40
CA LEU A 89 -7.81 -1.38 5.78
C LEU A 89 -8.85 -1.53 4.66
N GLN A 90 -8.71 -2.53 3.81
CA GLN A 90 -9.70 -2.81 2.76
C GLN A 90 -11.08 -3.12 3.35
N ALA A 91 -11.14 -3.92 4.41
CA ALA A 91 -12.37 -4.21 5.11
C ALA A 91 -12.98 -2.95 5.77
N ALA A 92 -12.16 -2.09 6.36
CA ALA A 92 -12.58 -0.82 6.96
C ALA A 92 -13.15 0.14 5.90
N LEU A 93 -12.54 0.23 4.72
CA LEU A 93 -13.04 1.07 3.63
C LEU A 93 -14.37 0.58 3.05
N ILE A 94 -14.56 -0.72 2.95
CA ILE A 94 -15.86 -1.29 2.57
C ILE A 94 -16.91 -0.95 3.65
N ALA A 95 -16.54 -1.06 4.94
CA ALA A 95 -17.44 -0.71 6.03
C ALA A 95 -17.84 0.77 6.02
N LEU A 96 -16.98 1.68 5.57
CA LEU A 96 -17.33 3.09 5.35
C LEU A 96 -18.43 3.29 4.30
N GLY A 97 -18.70 2.28 3.48
CA GLY A 97 -19.84 2.27 2.56
C GLY A 97 -21.18 2.43 3.23
N ILE A 98 -21.29 2.16 4.54
CA ILE A 98 -22.49 2.42 5.34
C ILE A 98 -22.85 3.91 5.36
N LEU A 99 -21.84 4.78 5.29
CA LEU A 99 -22.03 6.23 5.27
C LEU A 99 -22.53 6.74 3.92
N SER A 100 -22.11 6.10 2.83
CA SER A 100 -22.49 6.49 1.48
C SER A 100 -22.41 5.30 0.52
N PRO A 101 -23.45 5.04 -0.29
CA PRO A 101 -23.43 3.93 -1.27
C PRO A 101 -22.26 4.00 -2.25
N PHE A 102 -21.77 5.20 -2.59
CA PHE A 102 -20.59 5.36 -3.45
C PHE A 102 -19.32 4.80 -2.82
N MET A 103 -19.23 4.76 -1.49
CA MET A 103 -18.11 4.16 -0.79
C MET A 103 -18.05 2.64 -0.95
N TYR A 104 -19.19 1.96 -1.10
CA TYR A 104 -19.19 0.53 -1.44
C TYR A 104 -18.58 0.27 -2.81
N LEU A 105 -18.88 1.13 -3.79
CA LEU A 105 -18.31 1.00 -5.13
C LEU A 105 -16.80 1.23 -5.12
N ILE A 106 -16.35 2.27 -4.44
CA ILE A 106 -14.93 2.62 -4.32
C ILE A 106 -14.18 1.55 -3.51
N GLY A 107 -14.64 1.27 -2.28
CA GLY A 107 -14.01 0.28 -1.40
C GLY A 107 -14.02 -1.12 -1.99
N GLY A 108 -15.13 -1.54 -2.61
CA GLY A 108 -15.24 -2.82 -3.32
C GLY A 108 -14.30 -2.91 -4.51
N GLY A 109 -14.21 -1.85 -5.31
CA GLY A 109 -13.28 -1.77 -6.44
C GLY A 109 -11.82 -1.88 -6.00
N PHE A 110 -11.42 -1.17 -4.94
CA PHE A 110 -10.06 -1.25 -4.39
C PHE A 110 -9.79 -2.62 -3.74
N ALA A 111 -10.76 -3.21 -3.06
CA ALA A 111 -10.61 -4.55 -2.51
C ALA A 111 -10.39 -5.60 -3.62
N LEU A 112 -11.13 -5.52 -4.71
CA LEU A 112 -10.92 -6.39 -5.88
C LEU A 112 -9.54 -6.17 -6.50
N LEU A 113 -9.12 -4.91 -6.65
CA LEU A 113 -7.80 -4.56 -7.16
C LEU A 113 -6.69 -5.08 -6.22
N TRP A 114 -6.89 -4.96 -4.91
CA TRP A 114 -6.00 -5.50 -3.89
C TRP A 114 -5.84 -7.01 -4.02
N ILE A 115 -6.96 -7.76 -4.09
CA ILE A 115 -6.96 -9.21 -4.25
C ILE A 115 -6.24 -9.60 -5.55
N TYR A 116 -6.54 -8.90 -6.64
CA TYR A 116 -5.91 -9.15 -7.93
C TYR A 116 -4.40 -8.92 -7.87
N CYS A 117 -3.95 -7.79 -7.35
CA CYS A 117 -2.53 -7.46 -7.22
C CYS A 117 -1.80 -8.42 -6.28
N PHE A 118 -2.44 -8.80 -5.16
CA PHE A 118 -1.88 -9.75 -4.21
C PHE A 118 -1.69 -11.14 -4.83
N THR A 119 -2.72 -11.68 -5.48
CA THR A 119 -2.66 -12.99 -6.12
C THR A 119 -1.68 -13.00 -7.29
N ARG A 120 -1.71 -11.95 -8.11
CA ARG A 120 -0.81 -11.83 -9.27
C ARG A 120 0.65 -11.65 -8.84
N GLY A 121 0.88 -10.78 -7.85
CA GLY A 121 2.21 -10.53 -7.30
C GLY A 121 2.82 -11.80 -6.71
N ARG A 122 2.09 -12.52 -5.89
CA ARG A 122 2.56 -13.79 -5.30
C ARG A 122 2.84 -14.87 -6.36
N ARG A 123 2.07 -14.91 -7.43
CA ARG A 123 2.31 -15.84 -8.53
C ARG A 123 3.63 -15.52 -9.23
N ILE A 124 3.92 -14.25 -9.48
CA ILE A 124 5.16 -13.79 -10.11
C ILE A 124 6.36 -14.04 -9.18
N ASP A 125 6.22 -13.71 -7.89
CA ASP A 125 7.30 -13.90 -6.91
C ASP A 125 7.67 -15.38 -6.74
N ARG A 126 6.69 -16.29 -6.81
CA ARG A 126 6.93 -17.76 -6.76
C ARG A 126 7.59 -18.30 -8.02
N GLY A 127 7.39 -17.67 -9.17
CA GLY A 127 7.97 -18.07 -10.45
C GLY A 127 9.39 -17.55 -10.67
N ARG A 128 9.91 -16.69 -9.77
CA ARG A 128 11.30 -16.24 -9.86
C ARG A 128 12.24 -17.34 -9.37
N PRO A 129 13.17 -17.83 -10.20
CA PRO A 129 14.23 -18.70 -9.70
C PRO A 129 15.00 -17.92 -8.63
N THR A 130 15.29 -18.59 -7.53
CA THR A 130 16.19 -18.08 -6.50
C THR A 130 17.51 -17.73 -7.16
N GLN A 131 17.79 -16.43 -7.25
CA GLN A 131 19.10 -15.98 -7.73
C GLN A 131 20.13 -16.45 -6.71
N GLY A 132 20.80 -17.51 -7.00
CA GLY A 132 21.80 -18.08 -6.13
C GLY A 132 22.07 -19.58 -6.31
N GLU A 133 21.25 -20.27 -7.08
CA GLU A 133 21.54 -21.66 -7.40
C GLU A 133 22.33 -21.74 -8.71
N PRO A 134 23.61 -22.15 -8.64
CA PRO A 134 24.35 -22.42 -9.86
C PRO A 134 23.68 -23.59 -10.60
N ALA A 135 23.42 -23.37 -11.86
CA ALA A 135 22.91 -24.42 -12.73
C ALA A 135 23.91 -25.57 -12.85
#